data_1ff9f75d2682ff1d3bf70efd3419a900
#
_entry.id   1ff9f75d2682ff1d3bf70efd3419a900
#
_cell.length_a   1.000
_cell.length_b   1.000
_cell.length_c   1.000
_cell.angle_alpha   90.00
_cell.angle_beta   90.00
_cell.angle_gamma   90.00
#
_symmetry.space_group_name_H-M   'P 1'
#
loop_
_entity.id
_entity.type
_entity.pdbx_description
1 polymer ?
#
loop_
_entity_poly.entity_id
_entity_poly.type
_entity_poly.pdbx_seq_one_letter_code
_entity_poly.pdbx_strand_id
1 'polypeptide(L)'
;MTVLSPISRALQLAQTHTPADVAEGVAAGRFQEWANDDTVVITEILTTPLRKTCHFFLAEGSMPEIRAMLPGILDWARACGCTHASLIGRHGWSRVGWLADSGWQEEGVMMGRSL
;
A
#
# COMPACT_ATOMS: atom_id res chain seq x y z
N MET A 1 -14.39 6.33 -24.10
CA MET A 1 -14.34 5.99 -22.66
C MET A 1 -12.90 6.00 -22.19
N THR A 2 -12.58 6.77 -21.17
CA THR A 2 -11.22 6.81 -20.63
C THR A 2 -11.04 5.71 -19.60
N VAL A 3 -10.04 4.86 -19.79
CA VAL A 3 -9.68 3.84 -18.80
C VAL A 3 -8.85 4.52 -17.71
N LEU A 4 -9.28 4.38 -16.46
CA LEU A 4 -8.54 4.92 -15.32
C LEU A 4 -7.23 4.14 -15.11
N SER A 5 -6.17 4.87 -14.76
CA SER A 5 -4.92 4.25 -14.35
C SER A 5 -5.13 3.44 -13.05
N PRO A 6 -4.26 2.47 -12.72
CA PRO A 6 -4.34 1.77 -11.46
C PRO A 6 -4.32 2.71 -10.24
N ILE A 7 -3.50 3.75 -10.26
CA ILE A 7 -3.46 4.75 -9.19
C ILE A 7 -4.81 5.46 -9.06
N SER A 8 -5.39 5.90 -10.17
CA SER A 8 -6.69 6.57 -10.16
C SER A 8 -7.80 5.67 -9.60
N ARG A 9 -7.80 4.38 -9.98
CA ARG A 9 -8.77 3.41 -9.45
C ARG A 9 -8.64 3.24 -7.94
N ALA A 10 -7.42 3.11 -7.44
CA ALA A 10 -7.17 2.96 -6.01
C ALA A 10 -7.60 4.18 -5.22
N LEU A 11 -7.33 5.38 -5.74
CA LEU A 11 -7.65 6.64 -5.07
C LEU A 11 -9.15 6.94 -5.02
N GLN A 12 -9.96 6.37 -5.92
CA GLN A 12 -11.42 6.49 -5.83
C GLN A 12 -11.98 5.95 -4.51
N LEU A 13 -11.29 5.00 -3.89
CA LEU A 13 -11.70 4.42 -2.61
C LEU A 13 -11.12 5.19 -1.43
N ALA A 14 -9.85 5.55 -1.48
CA ALA A 14 -9.18 6.25 -0.39
C ALA A 14 -9.69 7.69 -0.23
N GLN A 15 -9.95 8.39 -1.34
CA GLN A 15 -10.46 9.77 -1.39
C GLN A 15 -9.63 10.79 -0.59
N THR A 16 -8.34 10.50 -0.40
CA THR A 16 -7.44 11.36 0.38
C THR A 16 -6.44 12.13 -0.48
N HIS A 17 -6.18 11.63 -1.68
CA HIS A 17 -5.15 12.17 -2.57
C HIS A 17 -5.65 12.16 -4.01
N THR A 18 -5.15 13.11 -4.80
CA THR A 18 -5.30 13.05 -6.27
C THR A 18 -4.12 12.25 -6.86
N PRO A 19 -4.25 11.75 -8.11
CA PRO A 19 -3.10 11.14 -8.78
C PRO A 19 -1.87 12.05 -8.84
N ALA A 20 -2.08 13.37 -8.99
CA ALA A 20 -0.99 14.35 -8.97
C ALA A 20 -0.29 14.41 -7.61
N ASP A 21 -1.03 14.31 -6.51
CA ASP A 21 -0.47 14.27 -5.15
C ASP A 21 0.44 13.05 -4.98
N VAL A 22 0.02 11.90 -5.48
CA VAL A 22 0.81 10.67 -5.42
C VAL A 22 2.08 10.80 -6.25
N ALA A 23 1.97 11.32 -7.48
CA ALA A 23 3.12 11.54 -8.36
C ALA A 23 4.13 12.50 -7.72
N GLU A 24 3.67 13.58 -7.09
CA GLU A 24 4.51 14.51 -6.36
C GLU A 24 5.22 13.82 -5.19
N GLY A 25 4.49 13.01 -4.42
CA GLY A 25 5.06 12.26 -3.30
C GLY A 25 6.13 11.26 -3.74
N VAL A 26 5.94 10.60 -4.88
CA VAL A 26 6.94 9.69 -5.46
C VAL A 26 8.17 10.47 -5.87
N ALA A 27 8.00 11.60 -6.58
CA ALA A 27 9.11 12.44 -7.03
C ALA A 27 9.90 13.02 -5.84
N ALA A 28 9.23 13.35 -4.75
CA ALA A 28 9.85 13.88 -3.54
C ALA A 28 10.44 12.79 -2.61
N GLY A 29 10.25 11.52 -2.93
CA GLY A 29 10.75 10.41 -2.12
C GLY A 29 9.91 10.06 -0.89
N ARG A 30 8.73 10.68 -0.72
CA ARG A 30 7.82 10.35 0.37
C ARG A 30 7.09 9.03 0.13
N PHE A 31 6.80 8.73 -1.13
CA PHE A 31 6.18 7.49 -1.57
C PHE A 31 7.13 6.71 -2.44
N GLN A 32 7.03 5.41 -2.42
CA GLN A 32 7.73 4.51 -3.33
C GLN A 32 6.69 3.85 -4.25
N GLU A 33 6.96 3.85 -5.55
CA GLU A 33 6.11 3.23 -6.53
C GLU A 33 6.71 1.90 -7.00
N TRP A 34 5.92 0.84 -6.90
CA TRP A 34 6.24 -0.50 -7.37
C TRP A 34 5.19 -0.84 -8.41
N ALA A 35 5.58 -0.89 -9.67
CA ALA A 35 4.63 -1.04 -10.77
C ALA A 35 5.03 -2.11 -11.75
N ASN A 36 4.03 -2.78 -12.31
CA ASN A 36 4.14 -3.74 -13.40
C ASN A 36 2.83 -3.67 -14.19
N ASP A 37 2.92 -3.40 -15.52
CA ASP A 37 1.76 -3.28 -16.42
C ASP A 37 0.55 -2.57 -15.79
N ASP A 38 -0.47 -3.33 -15.36
CA ASP A 38 -1.71 -2.79 -14.78
C ASP A 38 -1.74 -2.86 -13.26
N THR A 39 -0.64 -3.23 -12.64
CA THR A 39 -0.55 -3.38 -11.19
C THR A 39 0.38 -2.34 -10.60
N VAL A 40 -0.06 -1.68 -9.55
CA VAL A 40 0.76 -0.71 -8.81
C VAL A 40 0.58 -0.89 -7.32
N VAL A 41 1.69 -0.78 -6.61
CA VAL A 41 1.72 -0.69 -5.14
C VAL A 41 2.45 0.59 -4.78
N ILE A 42 1.89 1.37 -3.89
CA ILE A 42 2.51 2.57 -3.35
C ILE A 42 2.76 2.34 -1.86
N THR A 43 4.00 2.51 -1.45
CA THR A 43 4.40 2.39 -0.06
C THR A 43 4.92 3.72 0.48
N GLU A 44 4.92 3.86 1.80
CA GLU A 44 5.57 4.97 2.49
C GLU A 44 6.21 4.46 3.77
N ILE A 45 7.31 5.09 4.18
CA ILE A 45 7.97 4.78 5.44
C ILE A 45 7.44 5.72 6.52
N LEU A 46 6.84 5.14 7.54
CA LEU A 46 6.34 5.89 8.70
C LEU A 46 7.23 5.61 9.91
N THR A 47 7.77 6.67 10.50
CA THR A 47 8.61 6.55 11.69
C THR A 47 7.85 7.07 12.90
N THR A 48 7.68 6.22 13.89
CA THR A 48 7.09 6.55 15.19
C THR A 48 8.09 6.23 16.29
N PRO A 49 7.88 6.67 17.53
CA PRO A 49 8.88 6.44 18.60
C PRO A 49 9.27 4.98 18.80
N LEU A 50 8.35 4.04 18.58
CA LEU A 50 8.59 2.62 18.86
C LEU A 50 8.77 1.75 17.62
N ARG A 51 8.48 2.27 16.42
CA ARG A 51 8.57 1.48 15.19
C ARG A 51 8.90 2.31 13.98
N LYS A 52 9.54 1.66 13.02
CA LYS A 52 9.66 2.13 11.64
C LYS A 52 8.86 1.17 10.77
N THR A 53 7.86 1.70 10.08
CA THR A 53 6.85 0.90 9.40
C THR A 53 6.88 1.17 7.90
N CYS A 54 6.88 0.11 7.10
CA CYS A 54 6.57 0.20 5.68
C CYS A 54 5.04 0.10 5.54
N HIS A 55 4.40 1.22 5.26
CA HIS A 55 2.94 1.29 5.10
C HIS A 55 2.57 1.16 3.63
N PHE A 56 1.73 0.18 3.32
CA PHE A 56 1.17 -0.03 1.98
C PHE A 56 -0.02 0.90 1.82
N PHE A 57 0.22 2.05 1.20
CA PHE A 57 -0.79 3.09 1.04
C PHE A 57 -1.83 2.73 -0.01
N LEU A 58 -1.39 2.24 -1.17
CA LEU A 58 -2.26 1.80 -2.26
C LEU A 58 -1.76 0.48 -2.83
N ALA A 59 -2.69 -0.37 -3.22
CA ALA A 59 -2.40 -1.57 -4.01
C ALA A 59 -3.58 -1.80 -4.94
N GLU A 60 -3.32 -1.80 -6.24
CA GLU A 60 -4.36 -1.98 -7.25
C GLU A 60 -3.82 -2.80 -8.41
N GLY A 61 -4.63 -3.74 -8.87
CA GLY A 61 -4.31 -4.58 -10.03
C GLY A 61 -4.52 -6.05 -9.75
N SER A 62 -3.74 -6.88 -10.41
CA SER A 62 -3.81 -8.34 -10.31
C SER A 62 -3.29 -8.82 -8.96
N MET A 63 -4.07 -9.64 -8.26
CA MET A 63 -3.65 -10.23 -6.98
C MET A 63 -2.40 -11.09 -7.11
N PRO A 64 -2.23 -11.95 -8.14
CA PRO A 64 -0.99 -12.68 -8.32
C PRO A 64 0.24 -11.78 -8.49
N GLU A 65 0.11 -10.66 -9.18
CA GLU A 65 1.21 -9.70 -9.36
C GLU A 65 1.54 -8.98 -8.07
N ILE A 66 0.53 -8.56 -7.30
CA ILE A 66 0.74 -7.96 -5.97
C ILE A 66 1.48 -8.94 -5.06
N ARG A 67 1.04 -10.20 -5.05
CA ARG A 67 1.67 -11.25 -4.27
C ARG A 67 3.13 -11.46 -4.69
N ALA A 68 3.41 -11.43 -5.99
CA ALA A 68 4.76 -11.58 -6.51
C ALA A 68 5.68 -10.41 -6.14
N MET A 69 5.16 -9.21 -6.01
CA MET A 69 5.93 -8.01 -5.64
C MET A 69 6.28 -7.97 -4.14
N LEU A 70 5.46 -8.58 -3.30
CA LEU A 70 5.54 -8.42 -1.85
C LEU A 70 6.91 -8.80 -1.25
N PRO A 71 7.52 -9.95 -1.57
CA PRO A 71 8.81 -10.32 -0.99
C PRO A 71 9.89 -9.28 -1.23
N GLY A 72 9.97 -8.75 -2.44
CA GLY A 72 10.97 -7.72 -2.80
C GLY A 72 10.74 -6.41 -2.05
N ILE A 73 9.48 -6.00 -1.91
CA ILE A 73 9.12 -4.79 -1.16
C ILE A 73 9.49 -4.97 0.32
N LEU A 74 9.17 -6.11 0.93
CA LEU A 74 9.48 -6.37 2.33
C LEU A 74 11.00 -6.47 2.57
N ASP A 75 11.75 -7.05 1.66
CA ASP A 75 13.21 -7.10 1.74
C ASP A 75 13.81 -5.69 1.68
N TRP A 76 13.33 -4.86 0.77
CA TRP A 76 13.71 -3.46 0.69
C TRP A 76 13.40 -2.71 1.98
N ALA A 77 12.19 -2.92 2.52
CA ALA A 77 11.78 -2.29 3.78
C ALA A 77 12.71 -2.66 4.94
N ARG A 78 13.09 -3.94 5.05
CA ARG A 78 14.05 -4.39 6.06
C ARG A 78 15.42 -3.71 5.88
N ALA A 79 15.87 -3.60 4.64
CA ALA A 79 17.13 -2.90 4.32
C ALA A 79 17.08 -1.42 4.72
N CYS A 80 15.90 -0.79 4.68
CA CYS A 80 15.67 0.57 5.14
C CYS A 80 15.55 0.68 6.67
N GLY A 81 15.61 -0.43 7.39
CA GLY A 81 15.48 -0.46 8.85
C GLY A 81 14.05 -0.59 9.36
N CYS A 82 13.07 -0.90 8.50
CA CYS A 82 11.71 -1.14 8.95
C CYS A 82 11.63 -2.43 9.77
N THR A 83 10.87 -2.38 10.86
CA THR A 83 10.61 -3.51 11.74
C THR A 83 9.18 -4.01 11.61
N HIS A 84 8.34 -3.29 10.87
CA HIS A 84 6.92 -3.55 10.75
C HIS A 84 6.43 -3.18 9.36
N ALA A 85 5.37 -3.86 8.91
CA ALA A 85 4.65 -3.50 7.69
C ALA A 85 3.17 -3.39 8.03
N SER A 86 2.46 -2.47 7.39
CA SER A 86 1.03 -2.28 7.62
C SER A 86 0.31 -1.96 6.33
N LEU A 87 -0.98 -2.21 6.33
CA LEU A 87 -1.89 -1.76 5.27
C LEU A 87 -3.24 -1.42 5.88
N ILE A 88 -3.93 -0.49 5.25
CA ILE A 88 -5.32 -0.21 5.51
C ILE A 88 -6.05 -0.53 4.22
N GLY A 89 -6.93 -1.51 4.26
CA GLY A 89 -7.60 -1.99 3.07
C GLY A 89 -9.08 -2.25 3.31
N ARG A 90 -9.75 -2.68 2.24
CA ARG A 90 -11.13 -3.14 2.33
C ARG A 90 -11.20 -4.40 3.20
N HIS A 91 -12.38 -4.69 3.72
CA HIS A 91 -12.62 -5.91 4.51
C HIS A 91 -12.13 -7.19 3.81
N GLY A 92 -12.20 -7.24 2.48
CA GLY A 92 -11.74 -8.41 1.71
C GLY A 92 -10.28 -8.76 1.95
N TRP A 93 -9.41 -7.80 2.27
CA TRP A 93 -8.00 -8.04 2.52
C TRP A 93 -7.76 -8.94 3.74
N SER A 94 -8.56 -8.81 4.80
CA SER A 94 -8.43 -9.65 5.99
C SER A 94 -8.79 -11.11 5.73
N ARG A 95 -9.45 -11.41 4.60
CA ARG A 95 -9.86 -12.75 4.21
C ARG A 95 -8.93 -13.40 3.18
N VAL A 96 -7.87 -12.70 2.78
CA VAL A 96 -6.90 -13.24 1.81
C VAL A 96 -5.99 -14.23 2.53
N GLY A 97 -6.19 -15.54 2.27
CA GLY A 97 -5.52 -16.60 3.01
C GLY A 97 -4.00 -16.54 2.95
N TRP A 98 -3.41 -16.19 1.80
CA TRP A 98 -1.96 -16.12 1.69
C TRP A 98 -1.34 -14.97 2.49
N LEU A 99 -2.10 -13.92 2.80
CA LEU A 99 -1.64 -12.87 3.72
C LEU A 99 -1.50 -13.44 5.14
N ALA A 100 -2.55 -14.10 5.65
CA ALA A 100 -2.50 -14.74 6.96
C ALA A 100 -1.37 -15.77 7.05
N ASP A 101 -1.20 -16.60 6.01
CA ASP A 101 -0.12 -17.60 5.95
C ASP A 101 1.27 -16.96 5.94
N SER A 102 1.37 -15.71 5.48
CA SER A 102 2.63 -14.95 5.44
C SER A 102 2.86 -14.10 6.70
N GLY A 103 2.05 -14.28 7.75
CA GLY A 103 2.22 -13.58 9.01
C GLY A 103 1.44 -12.28 9.16
N TRP A 104 0.63 -11.90 8.17
CA TRP A 104 -0.23 -10.73 8.28
C TRP A 104 -1.44 -11.03 9.16
N GLN A 105 -1.79 -10.09 10.01
CA GLN A 105 -2.95 -10.21 10.89
C GLN A 105 -3.61 -8.85 11.06
N GLU A 106 -4.90 -8.87 11.35
CA GLU A 106 -5.65 -7.66 11.63
C GLU A 106 -5.21 -7.08 12.97
N GLU A 107 -4.81 -5.81 12.98
CA GLU A 107 -4.30 -5.12 14.17
C GLU A 107 -5.27 -4.08 14.71
N GLY A 108 -6.33 -3.76 13.97
CA GLY A 108 -7.31 -2.78 14.39
C GLY A 108 -8.32 -2.47 13.29
N VAL A 109 -9.25 -1.59 13.60
CA VAL A 109 -10.28 -1.15 12.68
C VAL A 109 -10.21 0.37 12.57
N MET A 110 -10.16 0.88 11.33
CA MET A 110 -10.22 2.30 11.06
C MET A 110 -11.68 2.73 10.97
N MET A 111 -12.06 3.74 11.72
CA MET A 111 -13.39 4.35 11.66
C MET A 111 -13.25 5.80 11.23
N GLY A 112 -14.18 6.27 10.41
CA GLY A 112 -14.16 7.63 9.91
C GLY A 112 -15.53 8.26 9.96
N ARG A 113 -15.55 9.60 10.02
CA ARG A 113 -16.77 10.40 10.00
C ARG A 113 -16.49 11.75 9.36
N SER A 114 -17.40 12.22 8.52
CA SER A 114 -17.36 13.62 8.06
C SER A 114 -17.71 14.57 9.21
N LEU A 115 -17.06 15.69 9.23
CA LEU A 115 -17.30 16.75 10.22
C LEU A 115 -18.15 17.87 9.65
#